data_e4dde8435faf488ee09a00388d46d8c1
#
_entry.id   e4dde8435faf488ee09a00388d46d8c1
#
_cell.length_a   1.000
_cell.length_b   1.000
_cell.length_c   1.000
_cell.angle_alpha   90.00
_cell.angle_beta   90.00
_cell.angle_gamma   90.00
#
_symmetry.space_group_name_H-M   'P 1'
#
loop_
_entity.id
_entity.type
_entity.pdbx_description
1 polymer ?
#
loop_
_entity_poly.entity_id
_entity_poly.type
_entity_poly.pdbx_seq_one_letter_code
_entity_poly.pdbx_strand_id
1 'polypeptide(L)'
;MQRLGKDHMFIDLSGRTPKDIKSHFPHIYSKCMDAGIDITKEWIPVVPAAHYMCGGVLVDTWSRTEIKGLYACGEVAATGVHGANRLASNSLLESVVFAIRAVDDIDKSGLAKDKLSVPKQKKETVSFTKAAYWRKRKKMLQDMMWTHCGIVRTTAGLNQGLKVIDELQKDVDAAIKNKETENLHFLEFLNALQVSKMILIAALRRKESRGLHYILDYPNQDPKTKHQSIYLSDKK
;
A
#
# COMPACT_ATOMS: atom_id res chain seq x y z
N MET A 1 16.35 4.86 -15.03
CA MET A 1 16.92 3.92 -14.09
C MET A 1 17.18 2.57 -14.75
N GLN A 2 16.22 1.67 -14.95
CA GLN A 2 16.47 0.31 -15.49
C GLN A 2 17.21 0.31 -16.83
N ARG A 3 16.82 1.15 -17.81
CA ARG A 3 17.53 1.27 -19.11
C ARG A 3 18.98 1.75 -18.99
N LEU A 4 19.34 2.44 -17.91
CA LEU A 4 20.65 2.99 -17.65
C LEU A 4 21.46 2.14 -16.66
N GLY A 5 20.90 1.03 -16.17
CA GLY A 5 21.53 0.20 -15.13
C GLY A 5 21.82 0.94 -13.82
N LYS A 6 21.02 1.98 -13.50
CA LYS A 6 21.19 2.79 -12.29
C LYS A 6 20.16 2.43 -11.24
N ASP A 7 20.58 2.37 -9.98
CA ASP A 7 19.70 2.06 -8.83
C ASP A 7 18.87 3.28 -8.42
N HIS A 8 19.34 4.49 -8.75
CA HIS A 8 18.69 5.76 -8.43
C HIS A 8 18.94 6.81 -9.51
N MET A 9 18.21 7.90 -9.43
CA MET A 9 18.41 9.13 -10.21
C MET A 9 18.69 10.27 -9.25
N PHE A 10 18.96 11.47 -9.79
CA PHE A 10 19.23 12.64 -8.98
C PHE A 10 18.27 13.77 -9.33
N ILE A 11 17.86 14.52 -8.31
CA ILE A 11 17.25 15.85 -8.49
C ILE A 11 18.35 16.88 -8.28
N ASP A 12 18.54 17.75 -9.27
CA ASP A 12 19.49 18.84 -9.27
C ASP A 12 18.78 20.16 -8.96
N LEU A 13 19.22 20.85 -7.91
CA LEU A 13 18.76 22.16 -7.51
C LEU A 13 19.80 23.27 -7.74
N SER A 14 20.89 23.00 -8.48
CA SER A 14 22.00 23.95 -8.70
C SER A 14 21.58 25.25 -9.40
N GLY A 15 20.41 25.25 -10.07
CA GLY A 15 19.83 26.46 -10.67
C GLY A 15 19.18 27.42 -9.66
N ARG A 16 19.15 27.09 -8.35
CA ARG A 16 18.58 27.92 -7.28
C ARG A 16 19.65 28.37 -6.29
N THR A 17 19.42 29.55 -5.67
CA THR A 17 20.34 30.01 -4.62
C THR A 17 20.11 29.23 -3.32
N PRO A 18 21.15 29.07 -2.45
CA PRO A 18 20.99 28.44 -1.15
C PRO A 18 19.90 29.07 -0.27
N LYS A 19 19.72 30.39 -0.37
CA LYS A 19 18.66 31.13 0.33
C LYS A 19 17.28 30.72 -0.18
N ASP A 20 17.13 30.61 -1.47
CA ASP A 20 15.88 30.23 -2.14
C ASP A 20 15.49 28.79 -1.77
N ILE A 21 16.43 27.85 -1.82
CA ILE A 21 16.21 26.46 -1.43
C ILE A 21 15.71 26.37 0.03
N LYS A 22 16.40 27.02 0.96
CA LYS A 22 16.06 27.00 2.39
C LYS A 22 14.72 27.66 2.70
N SER A 23 14.34 28.72 1.97
CA SER A 23 13.08 29.43 2.18
C SER A 23 11.86 28.70 1.58
N HIS A 24 12.01 28.10 0.40
CA HIS A 24 10.91 27.41 -0.29
C HIS A 24 10.73 25.96 0.14
N PHE A 25 11.81 25.28 0.54
CA PHE A 25 11.81 23.85 0.88
C PHE A 25 12.41 23.57 2.26
N PRO A 26 12.02 24.28 3.35
CA PRO A 26 12.68 24.17 4.65
C PRO A 26 12.66 22.75 5.22
N HIS A 27 11.53 22.04 5.07
CA HIS A 27 11.40 20.65 5.56
C HIS A 27 12.23 19.66 4.77
N ILE A 28 12.27 19.81 3.43
CA ILE A 28 13.09 18.94 2.56
C ILE A 28 14.57 19.18 2.86
N TYR A 29 14.97 20.47 3.00
CA TYR A 29 16.34 20.82 3.36
C TYR A 29 16.75 20.16 4.68
N SER A 30 15.94 20.30 5.76
CA SER A 30 16.21 19.68 7.03
C SER A 30 16.32 18.15 6.93
N LYS A 31 15.39 17.50 6.24
CA LYS A 31 15.41 16.03 6.08
C LYS A 31 16.63 15.52 5.31
N CYS A 32 17.06 16.24 4.28
CA CYS A 32 18.25 15.89 3.55
C CYS A 32 19.51 16.09 4.41
N MET A 33 19.58 17.18 5.18
CA MET A 33 20.67 17.42 6.12
C MET A 33 20.77 16.34 7.20
N ASP A 34 19.61 15.86 7.74
CA ASP A 34 19.55 14.73 8.69
C ASP A 34 20.13 13.43 8.06
N ALA A 35 20.02 13.29 6.75
CA ALA A 35 20.59 12.19 5.97
C ALA A 35 22.04 12.44 5.50
N GLY A 36 22.65 13.56 5.89
CA GLY A 36 24.02 13.93 5.50
C GLY A 36 24.14 14.54 4.10
N ILE A 37 23.03 14.99 3.48
CA ILE A 37 23.02 15.54 2.12
C ILE A 37 22.69 17.03 2.17
N ASP A 38 23.66 17.90 1.84
CA ASP A 38 23.44 19.34 1.69
C ASP A 38 22.92 19.66 0.28
N ILE A 39 21.61 19.73 0.12
CA ILE A 39 20.95 19.98 -1.17
C ILE A 39 21.22 21.36 -1.78
N THR A 40 21.95 22.23 -1.08
CA THR A 40 22.45 23.49 -1.64
C THR A 40 23.78 23.31 -2.40
N LYS A 41 24.40 22.13 -2.28
CA LYS A 41 25.71 21.79 -2.86
C LYS A 41 25.70 20.46 -3.59
N GLU A 42 24.80 19.57 -3.22
CA GLU A 42 24.77 18.18 -3.68
C GLU A 42 23.44 17.82 -4.33
N TRP A 43 23.45 16.90 -5.23
CA TRP A 43 22.24 16.36 -5.85
C TRP A 43 21.53 15.40 -4.91
N ILE A 44 20.20 15.43 -4.93
CA ILE A 44 19.36 14.56 -4.09
C ILE A 44 19.19 13.23 -4.79
N PRO A 45 19.67 12.10 -4.24
CA PRO A 45 19.39 10.78 -4.80
C PRO A 45 17.92 10.44 -4.59
N VAL A 46 17.23 10.02 -5.65
CA VAL A 46 15.81 9.70 -5.63
C VAL A 46 15.54 8.41 -6.41
N VAL A 47 14.51 7.70 -5.97
CA VAL A 47 13.94 6.55 -6.68
C VAL A 47 12.45 6.78 -6.88
N PRO A 48 11.86 6.39 -8.02
CA PRO A 48 10.42 6.34 -8.14
C PRO A 48 9.90 5.21 -7.25
N ALA A 49 8.84 5.47 -6.51
CA ALA A 49 8.22 4.49 -5.62
C ALA A 49 6.69 4.56 -5.72
N ALA A 50 6.02 3.45 -5.37
CA ALA A 50 4.59 3.48 -5.18
C ALA A 50 4.27 4.47 -4.04
N HIS A 51 3.32 5.39 -4.28
CA HIS A 51 3.00 6.46 -3.34
C HIS A 51 1.62 6.27 -2.71
N TYR A 52 0.65 5.80 -3.48
CA TYR A 52 -0.75 5.69 -3.05
C TYR A 52 -1.39 4.39 -3.54
N MET A 53 -2.16 3.75 -2.66
CA MET A 53 -2.93 2.55 -3.02
C MET A 53 -4.19 3.00 -3.78
N CYS A 54 -4.22 2.84 -5.10
CA CYS A 54 -5.39 3.19 -5.91
C CYS A 54 -6.49 2.10 -5.87
N GLY A 55 -6.56 1.34 -4.81
CA GLY A 55 -7.49 0.24 -4.57
C GLY A 55 -7.65 0.02 -3.06
N GLY A 56 -8.34 -1.03 -2.65
CA GLY A 56 -8.56 -1.34 -1.24
C GLY A 56 -9.85 -2.11 -1.03
N VAL A 57 -10.53 -1.85 0.08
CA VAL A 57 -11.83 -2.41 0.39
C VAL A 57 -12.88 -1.81 -0.54
N LEU A 58 -13.60 -2.65 -1.29
CA LEU A 58 -14.64 -2.19 -2.21
C LEU A 58 -15.78 -1.54 -1.44
N VAL A 59 -16.16 -0.34 -1.85
CA VAL A 59 -17.23 0.44 -1.25
C VAL A 59 -18.13 1.07 -2.31
N ASP A 60 -19.37 1.38 -1.92
CA ASP A 60 -20.27 2.21 -2.69
C ASP A 60 -19.99 3.72 -2.50
N THR A 61 -20.84 4.57 -3.09
CA THR A 61 -20.72 6.04 -2.98
C THR A 61 -20.98 6.60 -1.59
N TRP A 62 -21.47 5.79 -0.66
CA TRP A 62 -21.69 6.09 0.75
C TRP A 62 -20.67 5.44 1.67
N SER A 63 -19.57 4.94 1.11
CA SER A 63 -18.50 4.23 1.84
C SER A 63 -18.93 2.90 2.47
N ARG A 64 -20.09 2.35 2.09
CA ARG A 64 -20.57 1.06 2.61
C ARG A 64 -19.80 -0.08 1.96
N THR A 65 -19.40 -1.06 2.74
CA THR A 65 -18.89 -2.34 2.22
C THR A 65 -20.07 -3.32 2.05
N GLU A 66 -19.79 -4.51 1.50
CA GLU A 66 -20.79 -5.59 1.45
C GLU A 66 -21.17 -6.13 2.86
N ILE A 67 -20.34 -5.87 3.86
CA ILE A 67 -20.63 -6.27 5.24
C ILE A 67 -21.48 -5.19 5.88
N LYS A 68 -22.70 -5.53 6.27
CA LYS A 68 -23.64 -4.58 6.92
C LYS A 68 -23.01 -3.96 8.17
N GLY A 69 -23.01 -2.63 8.23
CA GLY A 69 -22.46 -1.86 9.34
C GLY A 69 -20.95 -1.63 9.28
N LEU A 70 -20.27 -2.15 8.25
CA LEU A 70 -18.85 -1.88 8.00
C LEU A 70 -18.69 -0.84 6.88
N TYR A 71 -17.95 0.20 7.16
CA TYR A 71 -17.63 1.29 6.24
C TYR A 71 -16.10 1.37 6.03
N ALA A 72 -15.68 1.86 4.87
CA ALA A 72 -14.28 2.18 4.60
C ALA A 72 -14.18 3.49 3.81
N CYS A 73 -13.26 4.37 4.21
CA CYS A 73 -13.01 5.65 3.54
C CYS A 73 -11.52 6.00 3.58
N GLY A 74 -11.09 6.90 2.70
CA GLY A 74 -9.69 7.27 2.52
C GLY A 74 -8.89 6.20 1.78
N GLU A 75 -7.57 6.16 1.95
CA GLU A 75 -6.66 5.31 1.17
C GLU A 75 -6.97 3.81 1.24
N VAL A 76 -7.60 3.35 2.33
CA VAL A 76 -7.99 1.93 2.49
C VAL A 76 -9.15 1.52 1.59
N ALA A 77 -9.92 2.48 1.07
CA ALA A 77 -11.13 2.23 0.31
C ALA A 77 -10.89 2.20 -1.21
N ALA A 78 -11.53 1.28 -1.90
CA ALA A 78 -11.62 1.25 -3.36
C ALA A 78 -12.91 1.94 -3.81
N THR A 79 -12.90 3.27 -3.80
CA THR A 79 -14.05 4.11 -4.18
C THR A 79 -14.24 4.22 -5.70
N GLY A 80 -13.21 3.89 -6.47
CA GLY A 80 -13.17 4.07 -7.92
C GLY A 80 -12.80 5.49 -8.39
N VAL A 81 -12.73 6.47 -7.50
CA VAL A 81 -12.43 7.88 -7.82
C VAL A 81 -11.07 8.07 -8.51
N HIS A 82 -10.10 7.25 -8.15
CA HIS A 82 -8.74 7.35 -8.68
C HIS A 82 -8.53 6.58 -10.00
N GLY A 83 -9.46 5.73 -10.37
CA GLY A 83 -9.29 4.90 -11.56
C GLY A 83 -8.00 4.07 -11.51
N ALA A 84 -7.27 4.05 -12.62
CA ALA A 84 -6.01 3.29 -12.73
C ALA A 84 -4.79 4.02 -12.15
N ASN A 85 -4.90 5.32 -11.85
CA ASN A 85 -3.86 6.12 -11.23
C ASN A 85 -4.45 7.39 -10.62
N ARG A 86 -4.04 7.70 -9.40
CA ARG A 86 -4.52 8.87 -8.67
C ARG A 86 -3.97 10.18 -9.26
N LEU A 87 -4.84 11.16 -9.48
CA LEU A 87 -4.40 12.54 -9.71
C LEU A 87 -3.91 13.16 -8.39
N ALA A 88 -2.81 13.90 -8.45
CA ALA A 88 -2.23 14.55 -7.28
C ALA A 88 -3.27 15.37 -6.50
N SER A 89 -3.18 15.36 -5.18
CA SER A 89 -4.05 16.03 -4.20
C SER A 89 -5.47 15.44 -4.04
N ASN A 90 -5.95 14.58 -4.95
CA ASN A 90 -7.30 14.02 -4.86
C ASN A 90 -7.50 13.06 -3.68
N SER A 91 -6.42 12.51 -3.09
CA SER A 91 -6.51 11.63 -1.93
C SER A 91 -7.14 12.31 -0.70
N LEU A 92 -6.78 13.57 -0.45
CA LEU A 92 -7.35 14.33 0.66
C LEU A 92 -8.84 14.63 0.44
N LEU A 93 -9.21 14.99 -0.80
CA LEU A 93 -10.61 15.22 -1.16
C LEU A 93 -11.44 13.95 -1.03
N GLU A 94 -10.93 12.82 -1.53
CA GLU A 94 -11.57 11.51 -1.34
C GLU A 94 -11.81 11.22 0.14
N SER A 95 -10.77 11.33 0.96
CA SER A 95 -10.87 11.03 2.40
C SER A 95 -11.95 11.85 3.09
N VAL A 96 -11.99 13.17 2.84
CA VAL A 96 -12.97 14.06 3.45
C VAL A 96 -14.39 13.77 2.96
N VAL A 97 -14.60 13.69 1.64
CA VAL A 97 -15.92 13.50 1.06
C VAL A 97 -16.53 12.17 1.45
N PHE A 98 -15.75 11.08 1.37
CA PHE A 98 -16.26 9.76 1.69
C PHE A 98 -16.44 9.54 3.20
N ALA A 99 -15.62 10.18 4.05
CA ALA A 99 -15.86 10.17 5.50
C ALA A 99 -17.17 10.87 5.87
N ILE A 100 -17.45 12.06 5.31
CA ILE A 100 -18.70 12.77 5.53
C ILE A 100 -19.89 11.92 5.08
N ARG A 101 -19.82 11.33 3.88
CA ARG A 101 -20.88 10.45 3.38
C ARG A 101 -21.12 9.24 4.27
N ALA A 102 -20.06 8.62 4.80
CA ALA A 102 -20.19 7.52 5.75
C ALA A 102 -20.94 7.93 7.00
N VAL A 103 -20.59 9.09 7.59
CA VAL A 103 -21.26 9.63 8.79
C VAL A 103 -22.72 9.94 8.50
N ASP A 104 -23.03 10.61 7.41
CA ASP A 104 -24.39 10.94 7.00
C ASP A 104 -25.27 9.68 6.84
N ASP A 105 -24.70 8.61 6.31
CA ASP A 105 -25.39 7.35 6.12
C ASP A 105 -25.61 6.61 7.43
N ILE A 106 -24.60 6.57 8.29
CA ILE A 106 -24.69 5.97 9.64
C ILE A 106 -25.80 6.66 10.45
N ASP A 107 -25.85 7.99 10.41
CA ASP A 107 -26.86 8.77 11.14
C ASP A 107 -28.27 8.48 10.63
N LYS A 108 -28.47 8.50 9.31
CA LYS A 108 -29.76 8.18 8.66
C LYS A 108 -30.21 6.74 8.89
N SER A 109 -29.27 5.80 8.93
CA SER A 109 -29.57 4.36 9.11
C SER A 109 -29.99 4.00 10.53
N GLY A 110 -29.74 4.88 11.51
CA GLY A 110 -29.99 4.62 12.92
C GLY A 110 -29.00 3.65 13.59
N LEU A 111 -27.98 3.20 12.88
CA LEU A 111 -26.94 2.29 13.41
C LEU A 111 -26.23 2.85 14.64
N ALA A 112 -26.10 4.18 14.74
CA ALA A 112 -25.48 4.84 15.89
C ALA A 112 -26.33 4.74 17.19
N LYS A 113 -27.59 4.30 17.10
CA LYS A 113 -28.50 4.18 18.27
C LYS A 113 -28.38 2.84 19.00
N ASP A 114 -27.73 1.86 18.39
CA ASP A 114 -27.51 0.58 19.03
C ASP A 114 -26.48 0.73 20.15
N LYS A 115 -26.86 0.33 21.38
CA LYS A 115 -25.93 0.31 22.51
C LYS A 115 -24.85 -0.74 22.26
N LEU A 116 -23.69 -0.30 21.79
CA LEU A 116 -22.53 -1.15 21.65
C LEU A 116 -22.04 -1.57 23.05
N SER A 117 -22.13 -2.85 23.36
CA SER A 117 -21.39 -3.42 24.48
C SER A 117 -19.92 -3.55 24.04
N VAL A 118 -19.09 -2.62 24.46
CA VAL A 118 -17.64 -2.75 24.23
C VAL A 118 -17.13 -3.93 25.08
N PRO A 119 -16.59 -4.98 24.48
CA PRO A 119 -15.98 -6.06 25.25
C PRO A 119 -14.91 -5.47 26.17
N LYS A 120 -14.89 -5.88 27.44
CA LYS A 120 -13.81 -5.50 28.36
C LYS A 120 -12.48 -5.95 27.71
N GLN A 121 -11.66 -4.99 27.29
CA GLN A 121 -10.32 -5.30 26.81
C GLN A 121 -9.57 -6.05 27.93
N LYS A 122 -9.24 -7.30 27.68
CA LYS A 122 -8.17 -7.95 28.46
C LYS A 122 -6.90 -7.15 28.20
N LYS A 123 -6.17 -6.77 29.24
CA LYS A 123 -4.82 -6.24 29.10
C LYS A 123 -3.95 -7.38 28.56
N GLU A 124 -3.88 -7.47 27.23
CA GLU A 124 -2.97 -8.40 26.58
C GLU A 124 -1.58 -7.77 26.63
N THR A 125 -0.64 -8.48 27.22
CA THR A 125 0.77 -8.09 27.20
C THR A 125 1.30 -8.39 25.82
N VAL A 126 1.54 -7.33 25.03
CA VAL A 126 2.16 -7.47 23.69
C VAL A 126 3.55 -8.09 23.89
N SER A 127 3.74 -9.29 23.39
CA SER A 127 5.03 -9.98 23.42
C SER A 127 5.94 -9.37 22.34
N PHE A 128 7.17 -9.03 22.72
CA PHE A 128 8.22 -8.61 21.79
C PHE A 128 9.22 -9.75 21.46
N THR A 129 8.95 -10.96 21.93
CA THR A 129 9.75 -12.11 21.55
C THR A 129 9.69 -12.29 20.03
N LYS A 130 10.85 -12.59 19.43
CA LYS A 130 10.98 -12.71 17.95
C LYS A 130 10.71 -11.45 17.14
N ALA A 131 10.67 -10.25 17.74
CA ALA A 131 10.48 -9.00 17.00
C ALA A 131 11.49 -8.81 15.86
N ALA A 132 12.76 -9.14 16.10
CA ALA A 132 13.82 -9.09 15.08
C ALA A 132 13.56 -10.08 13.92
N TYR A 133 13.05 -11.28 14.22
CA TYR A 133 12.69 -12.27 13.22
C TYR A 133 11.58 -11.75 12.30
N TRP A 134 10.49 -11.23 12.84
CA TRP A 134 9.37 -10.73 12.03
C TRP A 134 9.73 -9.48 11.25
N ARG A 135 10.54 -8.57 11.81
CA ARG A 135 11.10 -7.45 11.04
C ARG A 135 11.93 -7.91 9.85
N LYS A 136 12.76 -8.94 10.02
CA LYS A 136 13.54 -9.53 8.93
C LYS A 136 12.62 -10.13 7.85
N ARG A 137 11.56 -10.86 8.24
CA ARG A 137 10.57 -11.40 7.31
C ARG A 137 9.82 -10.31 6.54
N LYS A 138 9.42 -9.24 7.24
CA LYS A 138 8.80 -8.06 6.62
C LYS A 138 9.75 -7.41 5.60
N LYS A 139 11.04 -7.28 5.93
CA LYS A 139 12.05 -6.75 4.99
C LYS A 139 12.20 -7.64 3.75
N MET A 140 12.27 -8.95 3.92
CA MET A 140 12.30 -9.90 2.79
C MET A 140 11.07 -9.76 1.88
N LEU A 141 9.88 -9.63 2.47
CA LEU A 141 8.66 -9.38 1.73
C LEU A 141 8.71 -8.08 0.94
N GLN A 142 9.19 -6.99 1.55
CA GLN A 142 9.34 -5.69 0.90
C GLN A 142 10.30 -5.75 -0.29
N ASP A 143 11.46 -6.40 -0.12
CA ASP A 143 12.47 -6.55 -1.18
C ASP A 143 11.94 -7.41 -2.33
N MET A 144 11.23 -8.49 -2.02
CA MET A 144 10.56 -9.33 -3.00
C MET A 144 9.50 -8.53 -3.78
N MET A 145 8.64 -7.79 -3.10
CA MET A 145 7.61 -6.97 -3.74
C MET A 145 8.23 -5.89 -4.62
N TRP A 146 9.31 -5.25 -4.17
CA TRP A 146 10.05 -4.28 -4.99
C TRP A 146 10.62 -4.91 -6.25
N THR A 147 11.22 -6.08 -6.13
CA THR A 147 11.90 -6.77 -7.23
C THR A 147 10.91 -7.31 -8.27
N HIS A 148 9.82 -7.94 -7.82
CA HIS A 148 8.92 -8.71 -8.68
C HIS A 148 7.59 -8.03 -8.98
N CYS A 149 7.15 -7.09 -8.14
CA CYS A 149 5.88 -6.37 -8.28
C CYS A 149 6.04 -4.85 -8.21
N GLY A 150 7.23 -4.34 -8.43
CA GLY A 150 7.54 -2.92 -8.45
C GLY A 150 6.91 -2.17 -9.64
N ILE A 151 7.59 -1.15 -10.14
CA ILE A 151 7.07 -0.27 -11.20
C ILE A 151 6.98 -0.97 -12.54
N VAL A 152 8.00 -1.76 -12.89
CA VAL A 152 8.03 -2.56 -14.13
C VAL A 152 7.92 -4.02 -13.77
N ARG A 153 6.89 -4.66 -14.30
CA ARG A 153 6.49 -6.03 -13.95
C ARG A 153 6.65 -6.98 -15.13
N THR A 154 6.79 -8.26 -14.82
CA THR A 154 6.69 -9.36 -15.80
C THR A 154 5.86 -10.47 -15.23
N THR A 155 5.20 -11.25 -16.09
CA THR A 155 4.45 -12.44 -15.67
C THR A 155 5.34 -13.43 -14.90
N ALA A 156 6.58 -13.63 -15.37
CA ALA A 156 7.55 -14.50 -14.70
C ALA A 156 7.92 -13.97 -13.30
N GLY A 157 8.19 -12.66 -13.17
CA GLY A 157 8.49 -12.03 -11.89
C GLY A 157 7.32 -12.13 -10.90
N LEU A 158 6.10 -11.83 -11.34
CA LEU A 158 4.90 -11.94 -10.50
C LEU A 158 4.68 -13.37 -9.99
N ASN A 159 4.89 -14.39 -10.85
CA ASN A 159 4.81 -15.80 -10.44
C ASN A 159 5.91 -16.18 -9.45
N GLN A 160 7.14 -15.66 -9.63
CA GLN A 160 8.21 -15.85 -8.65
C GLN A 160 7.86 -15.21 -7.31
N GLY A 161 7.25 -14.02 -7.33
CA GLY A 161 6.73 -13.37 -6.12
C GLY A 161 5.72 -14.23 -5.37
N LEU A 162 4.77 -14.87 -6.06
CA LEU A 162 3.80 -15.77 -5.43
C LEU A 162 4.46 -16.99 -4.77
N LYS A 163 5.51 -17.55 -5.37
CA LYS A 163 6.26 -18.67 -4.73
C LYS A 163 6.88 -18.24 -3.40
N VAL A 164 7.46 -17.02 -3.36
CA VAL A 164 8.02 -16.48 -2.11
C VAL A 164 6.92 -16.21 -1.07
N ILE A 165 5.73 -15.73 -1.50
CA ILE A 165 4.56 -15.61 -0.61
C ILE A 165 4.21 -16.94 0.02
N ASP A 166 4.14 -18.03 -0.77
CA ASP A 166 3.79 -19.35 -0.26
C ASP A 166 4.86 -19.91 0.71
N GLU A 167 6.13 -19.58 0.52
CA GLU A 167 7.19 -19.89 1.47
C GLU A 167 7.05 -19.11 2.78
N LEU A 168 6.81 -17.80 2.70
CA LEU A 168 6.60 -16.96 3.88
C LEU A 168 5.32 -17.30 4.64
N GLN A 169 4.30 -17.83 3.96
CA GLN A 169 3.06 -18.30 4.59
C GLN A 169 3.33 -19.46 5.55
N LYS A 170 4.30 -20.34 5.28
CA LYS A 170 4.68 -21.43 6.18
C LYS A 170 5.16 -20.93 7.55
N ASP A 171 5.86 -19.79 7.57
CA ASP A 171 6.29 -19.16 8.83
C ASP A 171 5.08 -18.66 9.64
N VAL A 172 4.08 -18.10 8.96
CA VAL A 172 2.83 -17.64 9.58
C VAL A 172 2.07 -18.85 10.15
N ASP A 173 1.91 -19.91 9.37
CA ASP A 173 1.19 -21.11 9.79
C ASP A 173 1.86 -21.77 11.01
N ALA A 174 3.20 -21.81 11.04
CA ALA A 174 3.96 -22.27 12.17
C ALA A 174 3.76 -21.41 13.42
N ALA A 175 3.75 -20.09 13.28
CA ALA A 175 3.51 -19.15 14.38
C ALA A 175 2.10 -19.30 14.96
N ILE A 176 1.08 -19.45 14.11
CA ILE A 176 -0.30 -19.68 14.52
C ILE A 176 -0.41 -21.01 15.29
N LYS A 177 0.19 -22.08 14.77
CA LYS A 177 0.22 -23.41 15.42
C LYS A 177 0.88 -23.34 16.80
N ASN A 178 1.92 -22.54 16.93
CA ASN A 178 2.67 -22.39 18.18
C ASN A 178 2.05 -21.32 19.13
N LYS A 179 0.91 -20.73 18.77
CA LYS A 179 0.25 -19.65 19.53
C LYS A 179 1.15 -18.42 19.75
N GLU A 180 2.01 -18.11 18.79
CA GLU A 180 2.96 -16.98 18.83
C GLU A 180 2.37 -15.73 18.15
N THR A 181 1.05 -15.51 18.26
CA THR A 181 0.30 -14.50 17.51
C THR A 181 0.18 -13.15 18.22
N GLU A 182 0.58 -13.05 19.48
CA GLU A 182 0.46 -11.83 20.32
C GLU A 182 1.61 -10.83 20.09
N ASN A 183 2.23 -10.84 18.92
CA ASN A 183 3.36 -9.98 18.59
C ASN A 183 2.96 -8.96 17.52
N LEU A 184 3.11 -7.65 17.80
CA LEU A 184 2.77 -6.60 16.85
C LEU A 184 3.47 -6.77 15.50
N HIS A 185 4.76 -7.12 15.50
CA HIS A 185 5.52 -7.32 14.26
C HIS A 185 5.08 -8.54 13.48
N PHE A 186 4.55 -9.58 14.16
CA PHE A 186 3.89 -10.70 13.51
C PHE A 186 2.61 -10.25 12.80
N LEU A 187 1.76 -9.50 13.50
CA LEU A 187 0.50 -9.01 12.92
C LEU A 187 0.74 -8.05 11.74
N GLU A 188 1.70 -7.16 11.85
CA GLU A 188 2.12 -6.29 10.74
C GLU A 188 2.62 -7.10 9.53
N PHE A 189 3.43 -8.14 9.78
CA PHE A 189 3.93 -9.02 8.73
C PHE A 189 2.79 -9.83 8.09
N LEU A 190 1.90 -10.42 8.88
CA LEU A 190 0.73 -11.17 8.41
C LEU A 190 -0.14 -10.31 7.49
N ASN A 191 -0.49 -9.09 7.92
CA ASN A 191 -1.30 -8.17 7.13
C ASN A 191 -0.59 -7.79 5.82
N ALA A 192 0.71 -7.47 5.88
CA ALA A 192 1.50 -7.14 4.70
C ALA A 192 1.58 -8.33 3.73
N LEU A 193 1.74 -9.57 4.23
CA LEU A 193 1.78 -10.77 3.42
C LEU A 193 0.47 -11.01 2.68
N GLN A 194 -0.67 -10.87 3.36
CA GLN A 194 -1.99 -11.02 2.77
C GLN A 194 -2.25 -9.99 1.66
N VAL A 195 -1.97 -8.72 1.92
CA VAL A 195 -2.12 -7.64 0.93
C VAL A 195 -1.19 -7.86 -0.25
N SER A 196 0.06 -8.26 -0.02
CA SER A 196 1.03 -8.55 -1.09
C SER A 196 0.55 -9.68 -2.00
N LYS A 197 -0.02 -10.76 -1.43
CA LYS A 197 -0.61 -11.86 -2.19
C LYS A 197 -1.75 -11.37 -3.10
N MET A 198 -2.66 -10.55 -2.56
CA MET A 198 -3.78 -9.99 -3.33
C MET A 198 -3.28 -9.11 -4.49
N ILE A 199 -2.27 -8.26 -4.25
CA ILE A 199 -1.67 -7.40 -5.28
C ILE A 199 -1.04 -8.24 -6.40
N LEU A 200 -0.27 -9.27 -6.06
CA LEU A 200 0.37 -10.16 -7.04
C LEU A 200 -0.66 -10.89 -7.91
N ILE A 201 -1.71 -11.44 -7.29
CA ILE A 201 -2.79 -12.13 -8.00
C ILE A 201 -3.55 -11.16 -8.92
N ALA A 202 -3.89 -9.96 -8.42
CA ALA A 202 -4.57 -8.95 -9.23
C ALA A 202 -3.71 -8.50 -10.42
N ALA A 203 -2.40 -8.31 -10.20
CA ALA A 203 -1.46 -7.95 -11.25
C ALA A 203 -1.31 -9.05 -12.31
N LEU A 204 -1.26 -10.33 -11.92
CA LEU A 204 -1.20 -11.47 -12.86
C LEU A 204 -2.46 -11.63 -13.70
N ARG A 205 -3.62 -11.35 -13.11
CA ARG A 205 -4.92 -11.44 -13.82
C ARG A 205 -5.10 -10.34 -14.85
N ARG A 206 -4.47 -9.17 -14.65
CA ARG A 206 -4.60 -8.02 -15.54
C ARG A 206 -3.58 -8.10 -16.68
N LYS A 207 -4.02 -8.55 -17.84
CA LYS A 207 -3.20 -8.73 -19.04
C LYS A 207 -3.21 -7.48 -19.94
N GLU A 208 -2.89 -6.35 -19.35
CA GLU A 208 -2.74 -5.04 -20.02
C GLU A 208 -1.81 -4.15 -19.19
N SER A 209 -1.33 -3.06 -19.78
CA SER A 209 -0.66 -1.98 -19.04
C SER A 209 -1.58 -0.77 -18.98
N ARG A 210 -1.93 -0.31 -17.74
CA ARG A 210 -2.84 0.82 -17.53
C ARG A 210 -2.52 1.52 -16.20
N GLY A 211 -2.35 2.82 -16.24
CA GLY A 211 -2.05 3.62 -15.05
C GLY A 211 -0.77 3.14 -14.36
N LEU A 212 -0.86 2.77 -13.09
CA LEU A 212 0.28 2.27 -12.31
C LEU A 212 0.67 0.81 -12.63
N HIS A 213 -0.20 0.06 -13.27
CA HIS A 213 0.10 -1.30 -13.67
C HIS A 213 0.80 -1.30 -15.04
N TYR A 214 2.13 -1.47 -15.03
CA TYR A 214 2.94 -1.62 -16.24
C TYR A 214 3.60 -2.99 -16.24
N ILE A 215 3.27 -3.81 -17.24
CA ILE A 215 3.75 -5.18 -17.42
C ILE A 215 4.32 -5.37 -18.81
N LEU A 216 5.56 -5.83 -18.92
CA LEU A 216 6.28 -5.95 -20.19
C LEU A 216 5.65 -6.96 -21.14
N ASP A 217 5.04 -8.03 -20.62
CA ASP A 217 4.38 -9.06 -21.42
C ASP A 217 3.10 -8.55 -22.11
N TYR A 218 2.48 -7.49 -21.55
CA TYR A 218 1.25 -6.89 -22.07
C TYR A 218 1.34 -5.36 -22.04
N PRO A 219 2.17 -4.72 -22.93
CA PRO A 219 2.49 -3.30 -22.83
C PRO A 219 1.33 -2.36 -23.21
N ASN A 220 0.34 -2.87 -23.94
CA ASN A 220 -0.78 -2.08 -24.44
C ASN A 220 -2.00 -2.18 -23.51
N GLN A 221 -2.88 -1.17 -23.60
CA GLN A 221 -4.18 -1.21 -22.95
C GLN A 221 -5.12 -2.14 -23.71
N ASP A 222 -5.94 -2.92 -22.98
CA ASP A 222 -7.02 -3.71 -23.55
C ASP A 222 -8.37 -3.01 -23.30
N PRO A 223 -9.10 -2.59 -24.35
CA PRO A 223 -10.41 -1.97 -24.19
C PRO A 223 -11.44 -2.84 -23.46
N LYS A 224 -11.28 -4.17 -23.51
CA LYS A 224 -12.19 -5.12 -22.86
C LYS A 224 -11.98 -5.20 -21.34
N THR A 225 -10.83 -4.76 -20.83
CA THR A 225 -10.45 -4.86 -19.41
C THR A 225 -10.51 -3.51 -18.69
N LYS A 226 -11.36 -2.57 -19.13
CA LYS A 226 -11.54 -1.25 -18.47
C LYS A 226 -12.09 -1.33 -17.04
N HIS A 227 -12.48 -2.50 -16.58
CA HIS A 227 -13.08 -2.69 -15.25
C HIS A 227 -12.06 -2.80 -14.13
N GLN A 228 -12.51 -2.52 -12.92
CA GLN A 228 -11.73 -2.76 -11.71
C GLN A 228 -11.41 -4.25 -11.56
N SER A 229 -10.22 -4.55 -11.02
CA SER A 229 -9.90 -5.91 -10.59
C SER A 229 -10.48 -6.11 -9.18
N ILE A 230 -11.41 -7.06 -9.04
CA ILE A 230 -12.03 -7.39 -7.76
C ILE A 230 -11.49 -8.75 -7.33
N TYR A 231 -10.96 -8.81 -6.11
CA TYR A 231 -10.61 -10.05 -5.44
C TYR A 231 -11.73 -10.41 -4.47
N LEU A 232 -12.34 -11.56 -4.70
CA LEU A 232 -13.28 -12.16 -3.75
C LEU A 232 -12.53 -13.25 -2.99
N SER A 233 -12.60 -13.23 -1.66
CA SER A 233 -12.10 -14.36 -0.88
C SER A 233 -12.98 -15.57 -1.15
N ASP A 234 -12.37 -16.71 -1.40
CA ASP A 234 -13.11 -17.97 -1.43
C ASP A 234 -13.82 -18.12 -0.10
N LYS A 235 -15.14 -18.25 -0.14
CA LYS A 235 -15.93 -18.62 1.04
C LYS A 235 -15.46 -20.00 1.47
N LYS A 236 -14.75 -20.07 2.59
CA LYS A 236 -14.60 -21.33 3.32
C LYS A 236 -15.78 -21.53 4.25
#